data_e834341b64945a7b02382649e2251bb5
#
_entry.id   e834341b64945a7b02382649e2251bb5
#
_cell.length_a   1.000
_cell.length_b   1.000
_cell.length_c   1.000
_cell.angle_alpha   90.00
_cell.angle_beta   90.00
_cell.angle_gamma   90.00
#
_symmetry.space_group_name_H-M   'P 1'
#
loop_
_entity.id
_entity.type
_entity.pdbx_description
1 polymer ?
#
loop_
_entity_poly.entity_id
_entity_poly.type
_entity_poly.pdbx_seq_one_letter_code
_entity_poly.pdbx_strand_id
1 'polypeptide(L)'
;MVLFRFGSPARFAAPCRCKGTANIHYFLFEGDTHEKESHQCRSCRHAGGLLSQRLAAIAPLQAVAVSLLSACGASNEPQNISDVSSAASSEATSTTASSESTGDAAQELTFVLSNIPDGLDPSVTNNSFAQYVLINCFEGLVTYDSTGTLVPGNAESWDISDDGLTYTFHLRDGLKWSDGSDLTAEDYVYTIQRVLTPATAAQYVSMATDYIKNAQEYYDGTATADDLGVKALDDKTLEITLIQPTSYFIDILSMWTFSPVQKATVEANGDKWSTEADTYICNGPFKIASMSMNENVILEKNENYWDAENVSLQKITFRYVLDQATALTAYESGEVDGVASIPSSDFARLKAENAGVQTSPSYGTVYYDFNCSAEPVNNVLVRKAICLAIDRQSIIDNVVQVDAQPAYSFLAPGYSVDGKDITEGRESFGLSATADVEGAQAALAEAGYPNGEGFPTLTLSYYDNDTVKKVVEAMAEMLKNNLNINVEVSSNEWSIFYDDVQKGNYQVAAMGWSADYVNPMSFLPLCKTGDSSNNLFYSNADYDALVEQVKAENDPAKAAELTLQADAIVSNDYAVLPLYYKSNNYLMHDNISGFYMTASGNLFFKDVKVG
;
A
#
# COMPACT_ATOMS: atom_id res chain seq x y z
N MET A 1 -23.70 29.25 41.23
CA MET A 1 -25.12 28.87 41.31
C MET A 1 -25.86 29.60 40.20
N VAL A 2 -25.88 29.03 38.98
CA VAL A 2 -26.85 29.33 37.92
C VAL A 2 -26.96 28.05 37.09
N LEU A 3 -28.16 27.45 37.19
CA LEU A 3 -28.58 26.26 36.43
C LEU A 3 -28.95 26.69 35.01
N PHE A 4 -28.41 26.02 33.99
CA PHE A 4 -29.03 25.98 32.66
C PHE A 4 -29.58 24.58 32.38
N ARG A 5 -30.90 24.54 32.13
CA ARG A 5 -31.67 23.35 31.73
C ARG A 5 -31.45 23.11 30.25
N PHE A 6 -31.13 21.87 29.89
CA PHE A 6 -31.21 21.38 28.53
C PHE A 6 -32.65 20.96 28.20
N GLY A 7 -33.17 21.52 27.12
CA GLY A 7 -34.47 21.17 26.54
C GLY A 7 -34.34 20.00 25.59
N SER A 8 -35.31 19.09 25.60
CA SER A 8 -35.47 17.95 24.73
C SER A 8 -35.66 18.36 23.25
N PRO A 9 -35.15 17.61 22.30
CA PRO A 9 -35.46 17.83 20.88
C PRO A 9 -36.82 17.22 20.49
N ALA A 10 -37.53 17.97 19.67
CA ALA A 10 -38.86 17.67 19.16
C ALA A 10 -38.83 16.54 18.11
N ARG A 11 -39.84 15.68 18.20
CA ARG A 11 -40.13 14.62 17.18
C ARG A 11 -40.64 15.26 15.89
N PHE A 12 -40.04 14.97 14.78
CA PHE A 12 -40.64 15.17 13.45
C PHE A 12 -41.12 13.82 12.88
N ALA A 13 -42.39 13.75 12.55
CA ALA A 13 -43.02 12.66 11.84
C ALA A 13 -42.89 12.95 10.33
N ALA A 14 -42.36 12.00 9.58
CA ALA A 14 -42.30 12.06 8.12
C ALA A 14 -43.52 11.37 7.49
N PRO A 15 -44.09 11.86 6.38
CA PRO A 15 -45.18 11.22 5.67
C PRO A 15 -44.66 10.18 4.64
N CYS A 16 -45.25 9.01 4.62
CA CYS A 16 -45.07 7.99 3.60
C CYS A 16 -45.52 8.51 2.20
N ARG A 17 -44.60 8.48 1.23
CA ARG A 17 -44.94 8.46 -0.20
C ARG A 17 -44.14 7.36 -0.89
N CYS A 18 -44.89 6.34 -1.34
CA CYS A 18 -44.38 5.36 -2.28
C CYS A 18 -44.30 5.96 -3.67
N LYS A 19 -43.08 6.07 -4.26
CA LYS A 19 -42.84 5.93 -5.71
C LYS A 19 -41.41 5.38 -5.88
N GLY A 20 -41.35 4.27 -6.67
CA GLY A 20 -40.21 3.41 -6.77
C GLY A 20 -38.93 4.07 -7.34
N THR A 21 -37.89 3.74 -6.73
CA THR A 21 -36.54 3.43 -7.23
C THR A 21 -35.78 2.85 -6.04
N ALA A 22 -34.95 1.85 -6.28
CA ALA A 22 -34.30 1.07 -5.25
C ALA A 22 -33.24 1.93 -4.52
N ASN A 23 -33.42 2.06 -3.21
CA ASN A 23 -32.34 2.49 -2.31
C ASN A 23 -32.37 1.54 -1.11
N ILE A 24 -31.23 0.97 -0.82
CA ILE A 24 -30.96 0.10 0.32
C ILE A 24 -30.83 1.01 1.54
N HIS A 25 -31.75 0.92 2.48
CA HIS A 25 -31.62 1.56 3.79
C HIS A 25 -31.22 0.51 4.83
N TYR A 26 -30.14 0.78 5.53
CA TYR A 26 -29.74 0.08 6.74
C TYR A 26 -30.75 0.36 7.87
N PHE A 27 -31.26 -0.70 8.48
CA PHE A 27 -32.04 -0.60 9.71
C PHE A 27 -31.17 -0.94 10.91
N LEU A 28 -31.07 0.02 11.82
CA LEU A 28 -30.62 -0.20 13.19
C LEU A 28 -31.77 -0.78 14.01
N PHE A 29 -31.57 -1.92 14.64
CA PHE A 29 -32.49 -2.47 15.65
C PHE A 29 -31.89 -2.24 17.04
N GLU A 30 -32.54 -1.38 17.82
CA GLU A 30 -32.45 -1.44 19.28
C GLU A 30 -33.50 -2.41 19.81
N GLY A 31 -33.06 -3.36 20.63
CA GLY A 31 -33.93 -4.33 21.25
C GLY A 31 -34.54 -3.82 22.54
N ASP A 32 -35.85 -3.95 22.63
CA ASP A 32 -36.53 -4.07 23.93
C ASP A 32 -37.69 -5.05 23.85
N THR A 33 -37.69 -5.95 24.79
CA THR A 33 -38.65 -7.03 25.01
C THR A 33 -39.96 -6.50 25.52
N HIS A 34 -41.12 -6.82 24.87
CA HIS A 34 -42.29 -7.35 25.51
C HIS A 34 -43.43 -7.69 24.50
N GLU A 35 -43.99 -8.85 24.72
CA GLU A 35 -45.21 -9.55 24.34
C GLU A 35 -46.30 -8.89 23.45
N LYS A 36 -46.67 -9.69 22.43
CA LYS A 36 -47.99 -9.95 21.86
C LYS A 36 -48.91 -8.79 21.44
N GLU A 37 -49.15 -8.69 20.15
CA GLU A 37 -50.51 -8.95 19.60
C GLU A 37 -50.50 -8.95 18.06
N SER A 38 -51.16 -9.97 17.50
CA SER A 38 -51.29 -10.23 16.10
C SER A 38 -52.34 -9.33 15.45
N HIS A 39 -51.98 -8.53 14.46
CA HIS A 39 -52.91 -8.03 13.47
C HIS A 39 -52.40 -8.33 12.05
N GLN A 40 -53.06 -9.32 11.40
CA GLN A 40 -52.85 -9.68 10.01
C GLN A 40 -53.38 -8.56 9.09
N CYS A 41 -52.48 -7.98 8.30
CA CYS A 41 -52.86 -7.15 7.17
C CYS A 41 -53.13 -8.03 5.93
N ARG A 42 -54.40 -8.04 5.48
CA ARG A 42 -54.98 -8.91 4.42
C ARG A 42 -54.75 -8.35 3.01
N SER A 43 -53.57 -7.82 2.65
CA SER A 43 -53.39 -7.27 1.28
C SER A 43 -52.12 -7.68 0.54
N CYS A 44 -51.39 -8.70 1.00
CA CYS A 44 -50.18 -9.21 0.30
C CYS A 44 -50.33 -10.68 -0.17
N ARG A 45 -51.45 -11.03 -0.73
CA ARG A 45 -51.68 -12.38 -1.32
C ARG A 45 -51.94 -12.29 -2.81
N HIS A 46 -51.04 -11.69 -3.63
CA HIS A 46 -51.11 -11.83 -5.10
C HIS A 46 -49.82 -11.54 -5.85
N ALA A 47 -48.65 -11.75 -5.23
CA ALA A 47 -47.38 -11.63 -5.93
C ALA A 47 -46.41 -12.84 -5.76
N GLY A 48 -46.92 -13.96 -5.27
CA GLY A 48 -46.10 -15.18 -5.01
C GLY A 48 -46.19 -16.28 -6.07
N GLY A 49 -46.73 -16.01 -7.25
CA GLY A 49 -47.13 -17.07 -8.20
C GLY A 49 -46.36 -17.16 -9.52
N LEU A 50 -45.32 -16.36 -9.74
CA LEU A 50 -44.63 -16.30 -11.06
C LEU A 50 -43.10 -16.40 -11.04
N LEU A 51 -42.51 -16.79 -9.92
CA LEU A 51 -41.02 -16.96 -9.85
C LEU A 51 -40.58 -18.42 -9.62
N SER A 52 -41.46 -19.40 -9.62
CA SER A 52 -41.12 -20.82 -9.41
C SER A 52 -41.00 -21.67 -10.67
N GLN A 53 -41.01 -21.09 -11.88
CA GLN A 53 -40.94 -21.87 -13.14
C GLN A 53 -39.75 -21.57 -14.06
N ARG A 54 -38.69 -20.92 -13.58
CA ARG A 54 -37.45 -20.70 -14.39
C ARG A 54 -36.14 -21.15 -13.75
N LEU A 55 -36.16 -22.07 -12.79
CA LEU A 55 -34.95 -22.65 -12.17
C LEU A 55 -34.94 -24.20 -12.23
N ALA A 56 -35.37 -24.78 -13.36
CA ALA A 56 -35.26 -26.21 -13.59
C ALA A 56 -34.76 -26.49 -15.01
N ALA A 57 -33.54 -26.12 -15.31
CA ALA A 57 -32.82 -26.60 -16.50
C ALA A 57 -31.32 -26.18 -16.44
N ILE A 58 -30.55 -26.67 -15.48
CA ILE A 58 -29.09 -26.85 -15.60
C ILE A 58 -28.68 -27.84 -14.49
N ALA A 59 -28.62 -29.11 -14.80
CA ALA A 59 -27.72 -30.17 -14.34
C ALA A 59 -28.24 -31.51 -14.91
N PRO A 60 -27.43 -32.56 -15.16
CA PRO A 60 -25.99 -32.70 -14.95
C PRO A 60 -25.29 -33.31 -16.18
N LEU A 61 -24.02 -33.02 -16.34
CA LEU A 61 -23.09 -33.85 -17.13
C LEU A 61 -21.90 -34.18 -16.26
N GLN A 62 -22.08 -35.18 -15.42
CA GLN A 62 -20.98 -35.97 -14.87
C GLN A 62 -21.15 -37.41 -15.36
N ALA A 63 -19.96 -38.01 -15.61
CA ALA A 63 -19.73 -39.41 -15.86
C ALA A 63 -19.64 -39.85 -17.34
N VAL A 64 -18.42 -39.78 -17.89
CA VAL A 64 -17.78 -40.95 -18.50
C VAL A 64 -16.27 -40.85 -18.21
N ALA A 65 -15.84 -41.53 -17.18
CA ALA A 65 -14.46 -41.95 -16.98
C ALA A 65 -14.45 -43.47 -17.04
N VAL A 66 -13.31 -43.99 -17.50
CA VAL A 66 -12.85 -45.38 -17.33
C VAL A 66 -13.13 -46.34 -18.50
N SER A 67 -12.04 -46.71 -19.06
CA SER A 67 -11.56 -47.99 -19.52
C SER A 67 -10.92 -47.95 -20.90
N LEU A 68 -9.61 -48.16 -20.93
CA LEU A 68 -9.00 -49.35 -21.52
C LEU A 68 -7.50 -49.35 -21.28
N LEU A 69 -7.12 -50.20 -20.33
CA LEU A 69 -5.79 -50.75 -20.13
C LEU A 69 -5.58 -51.92 -21.11
N SER A 70 -4.27 -52.13 -21.40
CA SER A 70 -3.63 -53.39 -21.85
C SER A 70 -3.38 -53.49 -23.34
N ALA A 71 -2.15 -53.60 -23.79
CA ALA A 71 -1.30 -54.74 -23.63
C ALA A 71 -0.02 -54.61 -24.46
N CYS A 72 1.08 -55.09 -23.88
CA CYS A 72 2.25 -55.81 -24.48
C CYS A 72 3.04 -55.10 -25.59
N GLY A 73 4.35 -54.89 -25.49
CA GLY A 73 5.39 -55.77 -24.99
C GLY A 73 6.39 -56.04 -26.11
N ALA A 74 7.68 -56.00 -25.72
CA ALA A 74 8.82 -56.59 -26.40
C ALA A 74 9.70 -55.67 -27.32
N SER A 75 10.82 -55.26 -26.74
CA SER A 75 12.22 -55.55 -27.16
C SER A 75 12.57 -55.47 -28.63
N ASN A 76 13.56 -54.67 -29.01
CA ASN A 76 14.94 -55.07 -29.31
C ASN A 76 15.79 -53.92 -29.88
N GLU A 77 17.03 -54.02 -29.56
CA GLU A 77 18.18 -53.17 -29.83
C GLU A 77 18.60 -53.16 -31.33
N PRO A 78 19.76 -52.60 -31.65
CA PRO A 78 19.90 -51.52 -32.65
C PRO A 78 20.51 -52.00 -33.97
N GLN A 79 20.34 -51.27 -35.02
CA GLN A 79 21.20 -51.41 -36.20
C GLN A 79 21.66 -50.08 -36.77
N ASN A 80 22.96 -49.98 -36.74
CA ASN A 80 23.86 -49.06 -37.39
C ASN A 80 23.93 -49.38 -38.91
N ILE A 81 23.75 -48.40 -39.78
CA ILE A 81 24.36 -48.44 -41.12
C ILE A 81 24.76 -47.03 -41.56
N SER A 82 26.01 -46.95 -41.90
CA SER A 82 26.82 -45.87 -42.37
C SER A 82 26.57 -45.50 -43.87
N ASP A 83 26.99 -44.27 -44.15
CA ASP A 83 27.55 -43.75 -45.40
C ASP A 83 26.68 -43.70 -46.68
N VAL A 84 26.52 -42.48 -47.23
CA VAL A 84 27.07 -42.12 -48.56
C VAL A 84 27.25 -40.59 -48.64
N SER A 85 28.49 -40.22 -48.96
CA SER A 85 28.98 -38.90 -49.32
C SER A 85 28.49 -38.44 -50.68
N SER A 86 28.29 -37.13 -50.85
CA SER A 86 28.89 -36.47 -52.05
C SER A 86 28.90 -34.96 -51.91
N ALA A 87 30.04 -34.42 -52.29
CA ALA A 87 30.47 -33.05 -52.17
C ALA A 87 29.84 -32.11 -53.21
N ALA A 88 29.65 -30.85 -52.82
CA ALA A 88 29.86 -29.74 -53.76
C ALA A 88 30.38 -28.54 -53.00
N SER A 89 31.59 -28.17 -53.25
CA SER A 89 32.31 -26.99 -52.84
C SER A 89 31.77 -25.73 -53.53
N SER A 90 31.56 -24.65 -52.77
CA SER A 90 31.71 -23.33 -53.38
C SER A 90 32.39 -22.43 -52.32
N GLU A 91 33.53 -21.92 -52.68
CA GLU A 91 34.33 -20.94 -51.98
C GLU A 91 33.52 -19.67 -51.71
N ALA A 92 33.54 -19.21 -50.48
CA ALA A 92 33.18 -17.84 -50.15
C ALA A 92 34.32 -17.22 -49.36
N THR A 93 34.85 -16.21 -49.94
CA THR A 93 35.96 -15.36 -49.55
C THR A 93 35.74 -14.76 -48.17
N SER A 94 36.66 -14.99 -47.27
CA SER A 94 36.74 -14.28 -45.97
C SER A 94 37.18 -12.85 -46.22
N THR A 95 36.31 -11.90 -46.00
CA THR A 95 36.66 -10.52 -45.70
C THR A 95 36.46 -10.31 -44.20
N THR A 96 37.55 -10.33 -43.47
CA THR A 96 37.64 -9.85 -42.11
C THR A 96 37.44 -8.34 -42.13
N ALA A 97 36.25 -7.90 -41.79
CA ALA A 97 36.02 -6.53 -41.37
C ALA A 97 35.74 -6.58 -39.86
N SER A 98 36.76 -6.32 -39.07
CA SER A 98 36.62 -5.91 -37.70
C SER A 98 35.98 -4.52 -37.71
N SER A 99 34.68 -4.47 -37.50
CA SER A 99 34.02 -3.29 -37.02
C SER A 99 33.70 -3.56 -35.55
N GLU A 100 34.54 -3.04 -34.66
CA GLU A 100 34.08 -2.68 -33.32
C GLU A 100 33.00 -1.62 -33.51
N SER A 101 31.74 -2.05 -33.59
CA SER A 101 30.64 -1.18 -33.29
C SER A 101 30.46 -1.29 -31.78
N THR A 102 30.97 -0.29 -31.05
CA THR A 102 30.39 0.09 -29.78
C THR A 102 28.98 0.58 -30.09
N GLY A 103 28.05 -0.34 -30.32
CA GLY A 103 26.64 -0.04 -30.35
C GLY A 103 26.26 0.24 -28.90
N ASP A 104 25.81 1.45 -28.63
CA ASP A 104 25.12 1.73 -27.36
C ASP A 104 24.03 0.67 -27.21
N ALA A 105 23.94 0.05 -26.01
CA ALA A 105 22.89 -0.91 -25.71
C ALA A 105 21.52 -0.24 -25.93
N ALA A 106 20.55 -1.00 -26.42
CA ALA A 106 19.21 -0.45 -26.59
C ALA A 106 18.71 0.02 -25.21
N GLN A 107 18.31 1.30 -25.13
CA GLN A 107 17.80 1.88 -23.89
C GLN A 107 16.33 1.44 -23.68
N GLU A 108 16.13 0.13 -23.52
CA GLU A 108 14.83 -0.50 -23.28
C GLU A 108 14.91 -1.39 -22.05
N LEU A 109 13.83 -1.45 -21.26
CA LEU A 109 13.73 -2.21 -20.02
C LEU A 109 12.44 -3.04 -20.01
N THR A 110 12.53 -4.30 -19.59
CA THR A 110 11.36 -5.14 -19.27
C THR A 110 11.34 -5.47 -17.79
N PHE A 111 10.32 -5.02 -17.09
CA PHE A 111 10.14 -5.22 -15.65
C PHE A 111 8.86 -6.00 -15.36
N VAL A 112 8.96 -7.05 -14.55
CA VAL A 112 7.81 -7.90 -14.21
C VAL A 112 7.15 -7.42 -12.93
N LEU A 113 5.84 -7.20 -13.00
CA LEU A 113 4.96 -6.99 -11.85
C LEU A 113 4.26 -8.31 -11.50
N SER A 114 4.22 -8.63 -10.22
CA SER A 114 3.65 -9.89 -9.70
C SER A 114 2.14 -9.87 -9.53
N ASN A 115 1.49 -8.76 -9.87
CA ASN A 115 0.05 -8.64 -9.89
C ASN A 115 -0.41 -7.67 -10.99
N ILE A 116 -1.70 -7.67 -11.28
CA ILE A 116 -2.34 -6.80 -12.27
C ILE A 116 -2.89 -5.57 -11.55
N PRO A 117 -2.61 -4.33 -12.02
CA PRO A 117 -3.28 -3.13 -11.53
C PRO A 117 -4.81 -3.23 -11.67
N ASP A 118 -5.55 -2.69 -10.71
CA ASP A 118 -7.02 -2.61 -10.78
C ASP A 118 -7.52 -1.49 -11.71
N GLY A 119 -6.63 -0.56 -12.06
CA GLY A 119 -6.84 0.55 -12.98
C GLY A 119 -5.61 1.45 -13.03
N LEU A 120 -5.59 2.39 -13.98
CA LEU A 120 -4.49 3.35 -14.15
C LEU A 120 -4.98 4.81 -14.08
N ASP A 121 -6.08 5.05 -13.39
CA ASP A 121 -6.58 6.39 -13.10
C ASP A 121 -6.01 6.87 -11.76
N PRO A 122 -5.10 7.87 -11.74
CA PRO A 122 -4.44 8.31 -10.52
C PRO A 122 -5.40 8.92 -9.49
N SER A 123 -6.53 9.49 -9.93
CA SER A 123 -7.53 10.04 -9.01
C SER A 123 -8.42 8.97 -8.37
N VAL A 124 -8.39 7.72 -8.85
CA VAL A 124 -9.30 6.64 -8.41
C VAL A 124 -8.59 5.61 -7.57
N THR A 125 -7.48 5.03 -8.06
CA THR A 125 -6.86 3.85 -7.46
C THR A 125 -5.93 4.16 -6.29
N ASN A 126 -5.90 3.25 -5.30
CA ASN A 126 -4.85 3.17 -4.26
C ASN A 126 -3.99 1.90 -4.43
N ASN A 127 -4.04 1.25 -5.58
CA ASN A 127 -3.37 -0.01 -5.85
C ASN A 127 -1.86 0.16 -6.00
N SER A 128 -1.07 -0.55 -5.20
CA SER A 128 0.40 -0.46 -5.23
C SER A 128 1.04 -0.97 -6.52
N PHE A 129 0.35 -1.81 -7.32
CA PHE A 129 0.86 -2.23 -8.62
C PHE A 129 0.54 -1.20 -9.72
N ALA A 130 -0.57 -0.45 -9.61
CA ALA A 130 -0.83 0.70 -10.45
C ALA A 130 0.25 1.79 -10.27
N GLN A 131 0.70 1.98 -9.04
CA GLN A 131 1.73 2.93 -8.65
C GLN A 131 2.98 2.87 -9.54
N TYR A 132 3.49 1.65 -9.86
CA TYR A 132 4.66 1.49 -10.74
C TYR A 132 4.49 2.14 -12.12
N VAL A 133 3.29 2.11 -12.67
CA VAL A 133 2.98 2.76 -13.95
C VAL A 133 2.71 4.24 -13.74
N LEU A 134 1.89 4.60 -12.74
CA LEU A 134 1.43 5.96 -12.51
C LEU A 134 2.57 6.95 -12.26
N ILE A 135 3.51 6.62 -11.36
CA ILE A 135 4.62 7.53 -11.01
C ILE A 135 5.65 7.71 -12.14
N ASN A 136 5.64 6.83 -13.15
CA ASN A 136 6.48 6.96 -14.33
C ASN A 136 5.74 7.64 -15.51
N CYS A 137 4.39 7.69 -15.46
CA CYS A 137 3.56 8.40 -16.44
C CYS A 137 3.17 9.80 -15.98
N PHE A 138 3.07 10.05 -14.68
CA PHE A 138 2.69 11.34 -14.12
C PHE A 138 3.77 11.90 -13.20
N GLU A 139 3.86 13.21 -13.15
CA GLU A 139 4.63 13.94 -12.15
C GLU A 139 3.71 14.97 -11.47
N GLY A 140 3.78 15.01 -10.13
CA GLY A 140 3.01 15.95 -9.31
C GLY A 140 3.69 17.31 -9.14
N LEU A 141 3.21 18.11 -8.19
CA LEU A 141 3.87 19.36 -7.79
C LEU A 141 5.29 19.11 -7.26
N VAL A 142 5.46 18.00 -6.57
CA VAL A 142 6.72 17.51 -5.98
C VAL A 142 6.98 16.08 -6.42
N THR A 143 8.22 15.64 -6.34
CA THR A 143 8.68 14.28 -6.66
C THR A 143 9.80 13.87 -5.73
N TYR A 144 10.37 12.67 -5.90
CA TYR A 144 11.52 12.19 -5.13
C TYR A 144 12.77 12.10 -6.00
N ASP A 145 13.92 12.41 -5.41
CA ASP A 145 15.22 12.13 -6.02
C ASP A 145 15.73 10.71 -5.69
N SER A 146 16.88 10.36 -6.24
CA SER A 146 17.51 9.04 -6.05
C SER A 146 17.93 8.73 -4.61
N THR A 147 17.88 9.71 -3.70
CA THR A 147 18.14 9.51 -2.27
C THR A 147 16.85 9.29 -1.48
N GLY A 148 15.68 9.37 -2.13
CA GLY A 148 14.37 9.33 -1.49
C GLY A 148 13.98 10.67 -0.84
N THR A 149 14.71 11.75 -1.14
CA THR A 149 14.38 13.09 -0.67
C THR A 149 13.32 13.73 -1.56
N LEU A 150 12.34 14.37 -0.94
CA LEU A 150 11.30 15.11 -1.67
C LEU A 150 11.91 16.38 -2.27
N VAL A 151 11.67 16.57 -3.58
CA VAL A 151 12.24 17.67 -4.37
C VAL A 151 11.15 18.33 -5.25
N PRO A 152 11.40 19.55 -5.76
CA PRO A 152 10.52 20.18 -6.75
C PRO A 152 10.28 19.31 -7.98
N GLY A 153 9.00 19.03 -8.28
CA GLY A 153 8.53 18.38 -9.51
C GLY A 153 8.07 19.43 -10.52
N ASN A 154 6.77 19.42 -10.89
CA ASN A 154 6.17 20.44 -11.76
C ASN A 154 6.13 21.84 -11.12
N ALA A 155 6.08 21.95 -9.80
CA ALA A 155 6.36 23.20 -9.11
C ALA A 155 7.88 23.38 -8.98
N GLU A 156 8.42 24.52 -9.40
CA GLU A 156 9.85 24.84 -9.19
C GLU A 156 10.12 25.33 -7.76
N SER A 157 9.11 25.88 -7.09
CA SER A 157 9.14 26.36 -5.71
C SER A 157 7.74 26.51 -5.13
N TRP A 158 7.68 26.73 -3.82
CA TRP A 158 6.45 27.09 -3.12
C TRP A 158 6.73 28.01 -1.94
N ASP A 159 5.73 28.83 -1.60
CA ASP A 159 5.70 29.66 -0.41
C ASP A 159 4.65 29.15 0.56
N ILE A 160 4.94 29.27 1.86
CA ILE A 160 4.01 28.92 2.94
C ILE A 160 3.73 30.19 3.73
N SER A 161 2.45 30.51 3.97
CA SER A 161 2.06 31.66 4.78
C SER A 161 2.54 31.53 6.23
N ASP A 162 2.73 32.67 6.92
CA ASP A 162 3.24 32.70 8.30
C ASP A 162 2.36 31.89 9.28
N ASP A 163 1.07 31.71 8.99
CA ASP A 163 0.15 30.90 9.79
C ASP A 163 0.13 29.41 9.39
N GLY A 164 0.93 29.01 8.39
CA GLY A 164 1.02 27.64 7.91
C GLY A 164 -0.23 27.13 7.18
N LEU A 165 -1.18 28.01 6.84
CA LEU A 165 -2.46 27.60 6.26
C LEU A 165 -2.49 27.65 4.74
N THR A 166 -1.69 28.52 4.10
CA THR A 166 -1.75 28.74 2.66
C THR A 166 -0.43 28.37 2.02
N TYR A 167 -0.49 27.50 1.04
CA TYR A 167 0.62 27.08 0.19
C TYR A 167 0.44 27.66 -1.19
N THR A 168 1.43 28.40 -1.69
CA THR A 168 1.43 28.97 -3.04
C THR A 168 2.53 28.32 -3.85
N PHE A 169 2.15 27.50 -4.83
CA PHE A 169 3.07 26.78 -5.71
C PHE A 169 3.32 27.57 -6.99
N HIS A 170 4.57 27.68 -7.38
CA HIS A 170 5.03 28.30 -8.62
C HIS A 170 5.40 27.20 -9.61
N LEU A 171 4.59 27.03 -10.66
CA LEU A 171 4.81 26.01 -11.68
C LEU A 171 5.94 26.41 -12.63
N ARG A 172 6.69 25.42 -13.10
CA ARG A 172 7.75 25.60 -14.11
C ARG A 172 7.22 26.21 -15.39
N ASP A 173 8.10 26.89 -16.11
CA ASP A 173 7.81 27.38 -17.45
C ASP A 173 7.73 26.22 -18.46
N GLY A 174 6.75 26.29 -19.36
CA GLY A 174 6.67 25.40 -20.51
C GLY A 174 6.25 23.95 -20.19
N LEU A 175 5.57 23.71 -19.08
CA LEU A 175 4.98 22.40 -18.77
C LEU A 175 4.00 21.98 -19.87
N LYS A 176 4.10 20.72 -20.28
CA LYS A 176 3.29 20.13 -21.35
C LYS A 176 2.71 18.79 -20.95
N TRP A 177 1.54 18.51 -21.48
CA TRP A 177 1.00 17.17 -21.58
C TRP A 177 1.71 16.36 -22.68
N SER A 178 1.58 15.02 -22.64
CA SER A 178 2.18 14.12 -23.64
C SER A 178 1.66 14.34 -25.07
N ASP A 179 0.50 14.99 -25.24
CA ASP A 179 -0.03 15.42 -26.54
C ASP A 179 0.51 16.77 -27.02
N GLY A 180 1.34 17.44 -26.21
CA GLY A 180 1.97 18.74 -26.50
C GLY A 180 1.14 19.94 -26.09
N SER A 181 -0.07 19.79 -25.57
CA SER A 181 -0.86 20.88 -25.01
C SER A 181 -0.26 21.40 -23.70
N ASP A 182 -0.61 22.63 -23.30
CA ASP A 182 -0.09 23.26 -22.09
C ASP A 182 -0.70 22.60 -20.83
N LEU A 183 0.15 22.37 -19.80
CA LEU A 183 -0.28 22.03 -18.46
C LEU A 183 -0.20 23.28 -17.59
N THR A 184 -1.28 23.57 -16.87
CA THR A 184 -1.44 24.80 -16.08
C THR A 184 -1.93 24.51 -14.66
N ALA A 185 -1.98 25.53 -13.80
CA ALA A 185 -2.52 25.43 -12.46
C ALA A 185 -4.00 25.00 -12.42
N GLU A 186 -4.78 25.30 -13.47
CA GLU A 186 -6.18 24.86 -13.59
C GLU A 186 -6.31 23.32 -13.69
N ASP A 187 -5.32 22.62 -14.22
CA ASP A 187 -5.34 21.15 -14.27
C ASP A 187 -5.24 20.53 -12.86
N TYR A 188 -4.49 21.15 -11.95
CA TYR A 188 -4.45 20.77 -10.53
C TYR A 188 -5.76 21.07 -9.81
N VAL A 189 -6.37 22.24 -10.07
CA VAL A 189 -7.69 22.59 -9.53
C VAL A 189 -8.71 21.56 -9.98
N TYR A 190 -8.72 21.21 -11.26
CA TYR A 190 -9.62 20.19 -11.81
C TYR A 190 -9.38 18.83 -11.17
N THR A 191 -8.13 18.41 -11.01
CA THR A 191 -7.77 17.12 -10.40
C THR A 191 -8.31 17.01 -8.98
N ILE A 192 -8.08 18.02 -8.13
CA ILE A 192 -8.55 18.01 -6.74
C ILE A 192 -10.08 18.03 -6.69
N GLN A 193 -10.75 18.82 -7.52
CA GLN A 193 -12.21 18.79 -7.65
C GLN A 193 -12.73 17.43 -8.09
N ARG A 194 -12.01 16.75 -8.99
CA ARG A 194 -12.36 15.42 -9.47
C ARG A 194 -12.21 14.37 -8.36
N VAL A 195 -11.12 14.37 -7.60
CA VAL A 195 -10.92 13.51 -6.42
C VAL A 195 -12.04 13.70 -5.40
N LEU A 196 -12.47 14.95 -5.19
CA LEU A 196 -13.55 15.32 -4.27
C LEU A 196 -14.97 15.14 -4.88
N THR A 197 -15.09 14.67 -6.12
CA THR A 197 -16.40 14.38 -6.71
C THR A 197 -16.84 12.96 -6.35
N PRO A 198 -17.97 12.76 -5.62
CA PRO A 198 -18.37 11.41 -5.18
C PRO A 198 -18.52 10.38 -6.31
N ALA A 199 -18.88 10.83 -7.52
CA ALA A 199 -19.00 9.95 -8.69
C ALA A 199 -17.65 9.40 -9.18
N THR A 200 -16.54 10.03 -8.86
CA THR A 200 -15.17 9.55 -9.16
C THR A 200 -14.83 8.31 -8.33
N ALA A 201 -15.44 8.17 -7.14
CA ALA A 201 -15.16 7.10 -6.19
C ALA A 201 -13.67 6.97 -5.83
N ALA A 202 -13.00 8.12 -5.65
CA ALA A 202 -11.58 8.20 -5.30
C ALA A 202 -11.30 7.47 -3.98
N GLN A 203 -10.39 6.50 -4.01
CA GLN A 203 -10.07 5.70 -2.82
C GLN A 203 -9.25 6.51 -1.80
N TYR A 204 -8.51 7.54 -2.24
CA TYR A 204 -7.76 8.47 -1.40
C TYR A 204 -8.47 9.81 -1.18
N VAL A 205 -9.79 9.86 -1.24
CA VAL A 205 -10.55 11.11 -1.02
C VAL A 205 -10.25 11.77 0.33
N SER A 206 -9.98 10.98 1.37
CA SER A 206 -9.60 11.48 2.71
C SER A 206 -8.31 12.32 2.69
N MET A 207 -7.36 12.03 1.78
CA MET A 207 -6.15 12.84 1.62
C MET A 207 -6.42 14.27 1.15
N ALA A 208 -7.61 14.56 0.66
CA ALA A 208 -8.05 15.91 0.34
C ALA A 208 -9.05 16.44 1.38
N THR A 209 -10.05 15.64 1.81
CA THR A 209 -11.08 16.10 2.75
C THR A 209 -10.54 16.43 4.13
N ASP A 210 -9.50 15.74 4.60
CA ASP A 210 -8.95 15.91 5.93
C ASP A 210 -7.98 17.10 6.05
N TYR A 211 -7.55 17.65 4.91
CA TYR A 211 -6.51 18.69 4.91
C TYR A 211 -6.93 19.97 4.21
N ILE A 212 -7.65 19.91 3.08
CA ILE A 212 -7.96 21.08 2.25
C ILE A 212 -9.24 21.75 2.76
N LYS A 213 -9.18 23.08 2.90
CA LYS A 213 -10.31 23.88 3.36
C LYS A 213 -11.55 23.69 2.50
N ASN A 214 -12.70 23.44 3.16
CA ASN A 214 -14.02 23.20 2.55
C ASN A 214 -14.05 21.97 1.61
N ALA A 215 -13.05 21.08 1.64
CA ALA A 215 -13.02 19.89 0.80
C ALA A 215 -14.11 18.88 1.21
N GLN A 216 -14.32 18.66 2.51
CA GLN A 216 -15.41 17.80 3.00
C GLN A 216 -16.79 18.38 2.62
N GLU A 217 -16.99 19.68 2.78
CA GLU A 217 -18.24 20.35 2.43
C GLU A 217 -18.49 20.32 0.91
N TYR A 218 -17.43 20.40 0.11
CA TYR A 218 -17.53 20.24 -1.35
C TYR A 218 -17.90 18.79 -1.73
N TYR A 219 -17.27 17.81 -1.11
CA TYR A 219 -17.58 16.39 -1.28
C TYR A 219 -19.04 16.07 -0.89
N ASP A 220 -19.53 16.64 0.20
CA ASP A 220 -20.91 16.48 0.69
C ASP A 220 -21.94 17.31 -0.12
N GLY A 221 -21.48 18.13 -1.09
CA GLY A 221 -22.33 19.00 -1.91
C GLY A 221 -22.93 20.19 -1.15
N THR A 222 -22.33 20.60 -0.03
CA THR A 222 -22.75 21.74 0.78
C THR A 222 -21.94 23.02 0.52
N ALA A 223 -20.77 22.89 -0.15
CA ALA A 223 -19.97 24.00 -0.67
C ALA A 223 -19.84 23.91 -2.19
N THR A 224 -19.48 25.04 -2.81
CA THR A 224 -19.23 25.16 -4.26
C THR A 224 -17.73 25.10 -4.56
N ALA A 225 -17.38 24.97 -5.85
CA ALA A 225 -15.98 25.02 -6.29
C ALA A 225 -15.29 26.35 -5.91
N ASP A 226 -16.04 27.45 -5.87
CA ASP A 226 -15.51 28.77 -5.49
C ASP A 226 -15.16 28.86 -4.00
N ASP A 227 -15.78 28.02 -3.16
CA ASP A 227 -15.55 27.96 -1.72
C ASP A 227 -14.36 27.05 -1.36
N LEU A 228 -13.99 26.14 -2.29
CA LEU A 228 -12.91 25.16 -2.08
C LEU A 228 -11.57 25.88 -1.90
N GLY A 229 -10.76 25.40 -0.97
CA GLY A 229 -9.44 25.93 -0.66
C GLY A 229 -8.38 25.62 -1.73
N VAL A 230 -8.75 25.55 -3.02
CA VAL A 230 -7.81 25.32 -4.14
C VAL A 230 -8.14 26.27 -5.27
N LYS A 231 -7.16 27.05 -5.75
CA LYS A 231 -7.35 28.08 -6.78
C LYS A 231 -6.13 28.22 -7.68
N ALA A 232 -6.35 28.31 -8.97
CA ALA A 232 -5.37 28.85 -9.90
C ALA A 232 -5.44 30.38 -9.85
N LEU A 233 -4.38 31.04 -9.40
CA LEU A 233 -4.29 32.50 -9.38
C LEU A 233 -3.96 33.05 -10.79
N ASP A 234 -3.23 32.26 -11.55
CA ASP A 234 -2.91 32.40 -12.97
C ASP A 234 -2.47 31.01 -13.50
N ASP A 235 -2.04 30.94 -14.78
CA ASP A 235 -1.67 29.67 -15.44
C ASP A 235 -0.53 28.92 -14.71
N LYS A 236 0.27 29.60 -13.88
CA LYS A 236 1.46 29.04 -13.24
C LYS A 236 1.46 29.14 -11.73
N THR A 237 0.43 29.72 -11.14
CA THR A 237 0.37 29.92 -9.69
C THR A 237 -0.85 29.20 -9.12
N LEU A 238 -0.59 28.15 -8.34
CA LEU A 238 -1.61 27.36 -7.64
C LEU A 238 -1.58 27.71 -6.15
N GLU A 239 -2.73 28.10 -5.60
CA GLU A 239 -2.91 28.33 -4.17
C GLU A 239 -3.74 27.20 -3.56
N ILE A 240 -3.24 26.60 -2.46
CA ILE A 240 -3.97 25.62 -1.67
C ILE A 240 -4.06 26.13 -0.22
N THR A 241 -5.28 26.25 0.29
CA THR A 241 -5.56 26.65 1.68
C THR A 241 -5.98 25.43 2.50
N LEU A 242 -5.37 25.24 3.66
CA LEU A 242 -5.63 24.12 4.56
C LEU A 242 -6.68 24.45 5.62
N ILE A 243 -7.25 23.40 6.23
CA ILE A 243 -8.15 23.49 7.39
C ILE A 243 -7.38 23.94 8.63
N GLN A 244 -6.13 23.47 8.76
CA GLN A 244 -5.22 23.74 9.88
C GLN A 244 -3.77 23.65 9.39
N PRO A 245 -2.81 24.26 10.10
CA PRO A 245 -1.39 24.12 9.75
C PRO A 245 -0.99 22.65 9.73
N THR A 246 -0.33 22.21 8.65
CA THR A 246 0.07 20.82 8.44
C THR A 246 1.45 20.81 7.81
N SER A 247 2.48 20.63 8.61
CA SER A 247 3.89 20.73 8.19
C SER A 247 4.29 19.68 7.14
N TYR A 248 3.60 18.55 7.11
CA TYR A 248 3.83 17.43 6.19
C TYR A 248 2.88 17.44 4.97
N PHE A 249 2.21 18.54 4.70
CA PHE A 249 1.28 18.62 3.56
C PHE A 249 2.00 18.42 2.22
N ILE A 250 3.25 18.85 2.12
CA ILE A 250 4.08 18.62 0.92
C ILE A 250 4.33 17.11 0.70
N ASP A 251 4.53 16.33 1.77
CA ASP A 251 4.69 14.88 1.66
C ASP A 251 3.40 14.22 1.16
N ILE A 252 2.24 14.69 1.59
CA ILE A 252 0.93 14.22 1.11
C ILE A 252 0.78 14.52 -0.40
N LEU A 253 1.22 15.67 -0.87
CA LEU A 253 1.15 16.04 -2.29
C LEU A 253 2.07 15.22 -3.21
N SER A 254 2.99 14.43 -2.66
CA SER A 254 3.79 13.46 -3.42
C SER A 254 3.01 12.23 -3.87
N MET A 255 1.82 12.00 -3.31
CA MET A 255 0.98 10.87 -3.68
C MET A 255 0.38 11.07 -5.08
N TRP A 256 0.35 10.00 -5.86
CA TRP A 256 -0.16 10.06 -7.24
C TRP A 256 -1.61 10.53 -7.38
N THR A 257 -2.41 10.44 -6.32
CA THR A 257 -3.79 10.96 -6.32
C THR A 257 -3.87 12.47 -6.56
N PHE A 258 -2.79 13.20 -6.29
CA PHE A 258 -2.65 14.64 -6.55
C PHE A 258 -1.91 14.97 -7.87
N SER A 259 -1.50 13.95 -8.63
CA SER A 259 -0.95 14.16 -9.97
C SER A 259 -2.01 14.73 -10.90
N PRO A 260 -1.68 15.73 -11.73
CA PRO A 260 -2.67 16.38 -12.58
C PRO A 260 -3.22 15.42 -13.63
N VAL A 261 -4.52 15.53 -13.93
CA VAL A 261 -5.17 14.84 -15.05
C VAL A 261 -5.76 15.86 -16.02
N GLN A 262 -5.61 15.59 -17.32
CA GLN A 262 -6.06 16.51 -18.35
C GLN A 262 -7.59 16.51 -18.47
N LYS A 263 -8.22 17.63 -18.08
CA LYS A 263 -9.67 17.80 -18.07
C LYS A 263 -10.32 17.45 -19.41
N ALA A 264 -9.77 17.96 -20.51
CA ALA A 264 -10.34 17.77 -21.84
C ALA A 264 -10.42 16.28 -22.22
N THR A 265 -9.39 15.51 -21.90
CA THR A 265 -9.33 14.08 -22.17
C THR A 265 -10.29 13.28 -21.28
N VAL A 266 -10.32 13.56 -19.99
CA VAL A 266 -11.22 12.89 -19.04
C VAL A 266 -12.68 13.13 -19.41
N GLU A 267 -13.07 14.38 -19.67
CA GLU A 267 -14.46 14.73 -20.02
C GLU A 267 -14.90 14.20 -21.39
N ALA A 268 -13.98 14.12 -22.35
CA ALA A 268 -14.29 13.61 -23.69
C ALA A 268 -14.47 12.07 -23.72
N ASN A 269 -13.76 11.33 -22.87
CA ASN A 269 -13.67 9.87 -22.96
C ASN A 269 -14.34 9.14 -21.77
N GLY A 270 -14.70 9.85 -20.67
CA GLY A 270 -15.21 9.22 -19.45
C GLY A 270 -14.21 8.16 -18.95
N ASP A 271 -14.70 7.03 -18.42
CA ASP A 271 -13.84 5.96 -17.85
C ASP A 271 -12.84 5.35 -18.85
N LYS A 272 -13.01 5.60 -20.15
CA LYS A 272 -12.10 5.09 -21.19
C LYS A 272 -10.78 5.83 -21.25
N TRP A 273 -10.70 7.04 -20.73
CA TRP A 273 -9.50 7.85 -20.81
C TRP A 273 -8.27 7.13 -20.21
N SER A 274 -8.48 6.32 -19.16
CA SER A 274 -7.42 5.60 -18.43
C SER A 274 -7.32 4.11 -18.76
N THR A 275 -8.15 3.61 -19.71
CA THR A 275 -8.18 2.19 -20.11
C THR A 275 -7.78 1.93 -21.56
N GLU A 276 -7.61 2.99 -22.36
CA GLU A 276 -7.20 2.93 -23.76
C GLU A 276 -5.94 3.78 -23.97
N ALA A 277 -4.89 3.22 -24.57
CA ALA A 277 -3.60 3.91 -24.75
C ALA A 277 -3.72 5.23 -25.54
N ASP A 278 -4.56 5.26 -26.57
CA ASP A 278 -4.76 6.42 -27.44
C ASP A 278 -5.39 7.62 -26.72
N THR A 279 -6.04 7.38 -25.57
CA THR A 279 -6.69 8.42 -24.76
C THR A 279 -5.94 8.71 -23.46
N TYR A 280 -4.84 7.99 -23.19
CA TYR A 280 -4.08 8.15 -21.94
C TYR A 280 -3.08 9.30 -22.06
N ILE A 281 -3.52 10.52 -21.72
CA ILE A 281 -2.67 11.70 -21.71
C ILE A 281 -2.09 11.92 -20.32
N CYS A 282 -0.77 12.05 -20.24
CA CYS A 282 -0.02 12.18 -18.99
C CYS A 282 1.08 13.24 -19.12
N ASN A 283 1.80 13.55 -18.04
CA ASN A 283 2.77 14.64 -18.00
C ASN A 283 4.15 14.25 -17.48
N GLY A 284 4.36 12.97 -17.16
CA GLY A 284 5.62 12.46 -16.59
C GLY A 284 6.67 12.12 -17.65
N PRO A 285 7.79 11.49 -17.21
CA PRO A 285 8.93 11.15 -18.08
C PRO A 285 8.59 10.15 -19.18
N PHE A 286 7.57 9.34 -18.99
CA PHE A 286 7.09 8.36 -19.97
C PHE A 286 5.60 8.54 -20.24
N LYS A 287 5.15 8.04 -21.39
CA LYS A 287 3.74 7.97 -21.80
C LYS A 287 3.38 6.56 -22.22
N ILE A 288 2.12 6.18 -22.08
CA ILE A 288 1.66 4.85 -22.49
C ILE A 288 1.61 4.78 -24.03
N ALA A 289 2.36 3.85 -24.59
CA ALA A 289 2.35 3.52 -26.03
C ALA A 289 1.35 2.42 -26.35
N SER A 290 1.20 1.45 -25.45
CA SER A 290 0.16 0.41 -25.55
C SER A 290 -0.16 -0.15 -24.17
N MET A 291 -1.39 -0.65 -23.99
CA MET A 291 -1.79 -1.34 -22.79
C MET A 291 -2.69 -2.54 -23.09
N SER A 292 -2.41 -3.63 -22.39
CA SER A 292 -3.26 -4.81 -22.27
C SER A 292 -3.32 -5.15 -20.79
N MET A 293 -4.41 -4.77 -20.13
CA MET A 293 -4.51 -4.84 -18.66
C MET A 293 -4.31 -6.25 -18.08
N ASN A 294 -4.34 -7.30 -18.90
CA ASN A 294 -4.08 -8.67 -18.46
C ASN A 294 -2.69 -9.20 -18.83
N GLU A 295 -1.88 -8.46 -19.58
CA GLU A 295 -0.61 -8.93 -20.12
C GLU A 295 0.54 -7.98 -19.82
N ASN A 296 0.41 -6.72 -20.25
CA ASN A 296 1.47 -5.71 -20.12
C ASN A 296 0.97 -4.28 -20.33
N VAL A 297 1.78 -3.33 -19.87
CA VAL A 297 1.72 -1.92 -20.27
C VAL A 297 3.09 -1.53 -20.80
N ILE A 298 3.13 -0.92 -21.99
CA ILE A 298 4.34 -0.44 -22.63
C ILE A 298 4.37 1.07 -22.55
N LEU A 299 5.42 1.59 -21.96
CA LEU A 299 5.71 3.01 -21.88
C LEU A 299 6.80 3.37 -22.88
N GLU A 300 6.68 4.54 -23.49
CA GLU A 300 7.73 5.18 -24.31
C GLU A 300 8.10 6.52 -23.68
N LYS A 301 9.32 6.97 -23.95
CA LYS A 301 9.81 8.28 -23.53
C LYS A 301 8.82 9.38 -23.96
N ASN A 302 8.49 10.26 -23.05
CA ASN A 302 7.68 11.46 -23.33
C ASN A 302 8.58 12.62 -23.71
N GLU A 303 8.66 12.94 -25.00
CA GLU A 303 9.48 14.04 -25.51
C GLU A 303 8.96 15.43 -25.09
N ASN A 304 7.73 15.52 -24.59
CA ASN A 304 7.12 16.75 -24.07
C ASN A 304 7.32 16.95 -22.56
N TYR A 305 7.95 15.97 -21.88
CA TYR A 305 8.28 16.09 -20.46
C TYR A 305 9.30 17.23 -20.26
N TRP A 306 9.13 18.04 -19.23
CA TRP A 306 9.96 19.24 -19.02
C TRP A 306 11.47 18.91 -18.87
N ASP A 307 11.80 17.72 -18.37
CA ASP A 307 13.18 17.24 -18.16
C ASP A 307 13.53 16.07 -19.11
N ALA A 308 12.90 16.01 -20.28
CA ALA A 308 13.09 14.91 -21.24
C ALA A 308 14.54 14.72 -21.68
N GLU A 309 15.36 15.78 -21.69
CA GLU A 309 16.79 15.69 -22.06
C GLU A 309 17.58 14.77 -21.15
N ASN A 310 17.16 14.60 -19.88
CA ASN A 310 17.81 13.77 -18.88
C ASN A 310 17.25 12.32 -18.83
N VAL A 311 16.19 12.02 -19.57
CA VAL A 311 15.63 10.66 -19.68
C VAL A 311 16.36 9.87 -20.74
N SER A 312 17.09 8.82 -20.34
CA SER A 312 17.86 7.95 -21.26
C SER A 312 17.02 6.82 -21.84
N LEU A 313 16.20 6.17 -21.03
CA LEU A 313 15.33 5.07 -21.49
C LEU A 313 14.38 5.53 -22.60
N GLN A 314 14.24 4.70 -23.63
CA GLN A 314 13.30 4.91 -24.72
C GLN A 314 12.01 4.14 -24.53
N LYS A 315 12.08 3.00 -23.82
CA LYS A 315 10.93 2.12 -23.61
C LYS A 315 11.02 1.36 -22.30
N ILE A 316 9.88 1.21 -21.63
CA ILE A 316 9.67 0.34 -20.48
C ILE A 316 8.50 -0.58 -20.80
N THR A 317 8.68 -1.90 -20.60
CA THR A 317 7.60 -2.88 -20.66
C THR A 317 7.33 -3.39 -19.27
N PHE A 318 6.20 -3.01 -18.67
CA PHE A 318 5.68 -3.66 -17.46
C PHE A 318 4.89 -4.90 -17.88
N ARG A 319 5.44 -6.06 -17.57
CA ARG A 319 4.83 -7.36 -17.88
C ARG A 319 4.19 -7.95 -16.62
N TYR A 320 2.98 -8.45 -16.73
CA TYR A 320 2.27 -9.06 -15.59
C TYR A 320 2.50 -10.57 -15.56
N VAL A 321 3.17 -11.07 -14.52
CA VAL A 321 3.40 -12.50 -14.27
C VAL A 321 3.10 -12.82 -12.81
N LEU A 322 1.92 -13.39 -12.56
CA LEU A 322 1.40 -13.63 -11.22
C LEU A 322 2.14 -14.75 -10.48
N ASP A 323 2.65 -15.73 -11.20
CA ASP A 323 3.44 -16.82 -10.62
C ASP A 323 4.90 -16.40 -10.45
N GLN A 324 5.32 -16.24 -9.20
CA GLN A 324 6.66 -15.74 -8.87
C GLN A 324 7.79 -16.67 -9.35
N ALA A 325 7.58 -17.98 -9.42
CA ALA A 325 8.60 -18.92 -9.89
C ALA A 325 8.78 -18.78 -11.41
N THR A 326 7.69 -18.54 -12.15
CA THR A 326 7.74 -18.23 -13.58
C THR A 326 8.45 -16.89 -13.82
N ALA A 327 8.15 -15.86 -13.03
CA ALA A 327 8.82 -14.57 -13.13
C ALA A 327 10.33 -14.69 -12.86
N LEU A 328 10.71 -15.43 -11.82
CA LEU A 328 12.12 -15.71 -11.51
C LEU A 328 12.82 -16.46 -12.64
N THR A 329 12.17 -17.46 -13.24
CA THR A 329 12.74 -18.20 -14.39
C THR A 329 12.99 -17.28 -15.59
N ALA A 330 12.07 -16.36 -15.89
CA ALA A 330 12.23 -15.37 -16.94
C ALA A 330 13.42 -14.41 -16.66
N TYR A 331 13.60 -14.02 -15.40
CA TYR A 331 14.73 -13.20 -14.96
C TYR A 331 16.07 -13.97 -15.11
N GLU A 332 16.16 -15.18 -14.56
CA GLU A 332 17.38 -16.00 -14.62
C GLU A 332 17.78 -16.39 -16.06
N SER A 333 16.82 -16.47 -16.98
CA SER A 333 17.09 -16.71 -18.42
C SER A 333 17.48 -15.45 -19.20
N GLY A 334 17.37 -14.25 -18.59
CA GLY A 334 17.60 -12.97 -19.25
C GLY A 334 16.47 -12.56 -20.21
N GLU A 335 15.26 -13.14 -20.07
CA GLU A 335 14.07 -12.71 -20.83
C GLU A 335 13.51 -11.38 -20.34
N VAL A 336 13.72 -11.05 -19.05
CA VAL A 336 13.32 -9.80 -18.41
C VAL A 336 14.46 -9.23 -17.58
N ASP A 337 14.50 -7.90 -17.46
CA ASP A 337 15.59 -7.17 -16.80
C ASP A 337 15.42 -7.06 -15.29
N GLY A 338 14.18 -7.13 -14.80
CA GLY A 338 13.88 -7.05 -13.38
C GLY A 338 12.53 -7.62 -13.01
N VAL A 339 12.36 -7.89 -11.72
CA VAL A 339 11.15 -8.48 -11.12
C VAL A 339 10.82 -7.81 -9.80
N ALA A 340 9.59 -7.37 -9.62
CA ALA A 340 9.13 -6.65 -8.42
C ALA A 340 9.04 -7.51 -7.16
N SER A 341 9.03 -8.85 -7.28
CA SER A 341 8.86 -9.76 -6.14
C SER A 341 9.76 -10.97 -6.26
N ILE A 342 10.39 -11.36 -5.17
CA ILE A 342 11.27 -12.54 -5.08
C ILE A 342 10.53 -13.64 -4.33
N PRO A 343 10.48 -14.90 -4.84
CA PRO A 343 9.98 -16.02 -4.05
C PRO A 343 10.78 -16.17 -2.77
N SER A 344 10.12 -16.23 -1.60
CA SER A 344 10.81 -16.33 -0.32
C SER A 344 11.73 -17.57 -0.20
N SER A 345 11.37 -18.68 -0.86
CA SER A 345 12.21 -19.89 -0.94
C SER A 345 13.55 -19.68 -1.65
N ASP A 346 13.63 -18.71 -2.56
CA ASP A 346 14.80 -18.44 -3.41
C ASP A 346 15.62 -17.25 -2.94
N PHE A 347 15.07 -16.41 -2.06
CA PHE A 347 15.69 -15.17 -1.63
C PHE A 347 17.13 -15.36 -1.10
N ALA A 348 17.32 -16.30 -0.18
CA ALA A 348 18.63 -16.58 0.42
C ALA A 348 19.65 -17.09 -0.62
N ARG A 349 19.21 -17.93 -1.57
CA ARG A 349 20.04 -18.42 -2.69
C ARG A 349 20.47 -17.26 -3.58
N LEU A 350 19.52 -16.48 -4.07
CA LEU A 350 19.78 -15.35 -4.99
C LEU A 350 20.71 -14.32 -4.37
N LYS A 351 20.53 -14.01 -3.07
CA LYS A 351 21.41 -13.11 -2.32
C LYS A 351 22.83 -13.67 -2.20
N ALA A 352 22.99 -14.97 -1.93
CA ALA A 352 24.30 -15.62 -1.84
C ALA A 352 25.03 -15.70 -3.20
N GLU A 353 24.29 -15.81 -4.28
CA GLU A 353 24.80 -15.85 -5.66
C GLU A 353 25.08 -14.45 -6.24
N ASN A 354 24.75 -13.37 -5.53
CA ASN A 354 24.75 -11.99 -6.03
C ASN A 354 23.95 -11.84 -7.33
N ALA A 355 22.78 -12.43 -7.37
CA ALA A 355 21.95 -12.52 -8.57
C ALA A 355 21.07 -11.27 -8.78
N GLY A 356 21.61 -10.06 -8.53
CA GLY A 356 20.90 -8.80 -8.76
C GLY A 356 19.82 -8.48 -7.73
N VAL A 357 19.86 -9.08 -6.53
CA VAL A 357 18.93 -8.75 -5.43
C VAL A 357 19.17 -7.32 -4.98
N GLN A 358 18.14 -6.51 -5.08
CA GLN A 358 18.09 -5.15 -4.57
C GLN A 358 17.23 -5.12 -3.31
N THR A 359 17.70 -4.43 -2.29
CA THR A 359 16.96 -4.22 -1.03
C THR A 359 16.99 -2.75 -0.67
N SER A 360 15.83 -2.18 -0.41
CA SER A 360 15.69 -0.84 0.16
C SER A 360 14.80 -0.87 1.39
N PRO A 361 14.97 0.05 2.36
CA PRO A 361 14.04 0.19 3.46
C PRO A 361 12.61 0.38 2.94
N SER A 362 11.64 -0.27 3.57
CA SER A 362 10.22 0.06 3.41
C SER A 362 9.78 0.80 4.66
N TYR A 363 9.14 1.95 4.50
CA TYR A 363 8.59 2.70 5.63
C TYR A 363 7.38 1.96 6.19
N GLY A 364 7.65 0.81 6.81
CA GLY A 364 6.62 -0.11 7.28
C GLY A 364 7.11 -1.05 8.38
N THR A 365 6.20 -1.37 9.30
CA THR A 365 6.43 -2.29 10.40
C THR A 365 5.38 -3.40 10.37
N VAL A 366 5.81 -4.64 10.46
CA VAL A 366 4.94 -5.75 10.81
C VAL A 366 4.90 -5.83 12.33
N TYR A 367 3.71 -5.67 12.86
CA TYR A 367 3.46 -5.72 14.29
C TYR A 367 2.13 -6.40 14.58
N TYR A 368 1.88 -6.71 15.84
CA TYR A 368 0.62 -7.25 16.31
C TYR A 368 -0.01 -6.23 17.25
N ASP A 369 -1.29 -5.91 17.01
CA ASP A 369 -2.06 -5.03 17.87
C ASP A 369 -2.39 -5.74 19.18
N PHE A 370 -2.10 -5.06 20.29
CA PHE A 370 -2.73 -5.40 21.55
C PHE A 370 -4.01 -4.58 21.71
N ASN A 371 -5.13 -5.22 22.00
CA ASN A 371 -6.31 -4.50 22.47
C ASN A 371 -6.05 -4.01 23.89
N CYS A 372 -5.58 -2.77 24.05
CA CYS A 372 -5.19 -2.20 25.33
C CYS A 372 -6.36 -2.05 26.33
N SER A 373 -7.60 -2.31 25.90
CA SER A 373 -8.78 -2.33 26.76
C SER A 373 -9.20 -3.74 27.19
N ALA A 374 -8.68 -4.81 26.56
CA ALA A 374 -9.09 -6.19 26.81
C ALA A 374 -8.16 -6.93 27.78
N GLU A 375 -8.74 -7.68 28.74
CA GLU A 375 -7.95 -8.57 29.59
C GLU A 375 -7.44 -9.79 28.80
N PRO A 376 -6.23 -10.27 29.08
CA PRO A 376 -5.26 -9.79 30.09
C PRO A 376 -4.29 -8.74 29.54
N VAL A 377 -4.37 -8.40 28.23
CA VAL A 377 -3.43 -7.51 27.55
C VAL A 377 -3.64 -6.01 27.80
N ASN A 378 -4.67 -5.64 28.57
CA ASN A 378 -4.81 -4.30 29.15
C ASN A 378 -3.71 -3.96 30.18
N ASN A 379 -3.04 -4.99 30.74
CA ASN A 379 -1.93 -4.83 31.66
C ASN A 379 -0.60 -4.68 30.87
N VAL A 380 0.09 -3.56 31.06
CA VAL A 380 1.37 -3.27 30.41
C VAL A 380 2.45 -4.33 30.69
N LEU A 381 2.49 -4.91 31.87
CA LEU A 381 3.44 -5.95 32.22
C LEU A 381 3.18 -7.27 31.47
N VAL A 382 1.92 -7.56 31.17
CA VAL A 382 1.54 -8.70 30.31
C VAL A 382 2.01 -8.43 28.88
N ARG A 383 1.74 -7.24 28.33
CA ARG A 383 2.22 -6.88 26.97
C ARG A 383 3.75 -6.94 26.90
N LYS A 384 4.45 -6.39 27.90
CA LYS A 384 5.91 -6.48 28.02
C LYS A 384 6.39 -7.93 28.00
N ALA A 385 5.79 -8.78 28.82
CA ALA A 385 6.15 -10.20 28.88
C ALA A 385 6.01 -10.90 27.53
N ILE A 386 4.91 -10.64 26.82
CA ILE A 386 4.65 -11.18 25.49
C ILE A 386 5.72 -10.65 24.51
N CYS A 387 6.00 -9.34 24.49
CA CYS A 387 6.99 -8.75 23.60
C CYS A 387 8.41 -9.31 23.80
N LEU A 388 8.82 -9.51 25.05
CA LEU A 388 10.15 -10.06 25.40
C LEU A 388 10.28 -11.56 25.08
N ALA A 389 9.17 -12.31 25.08
CA ALA A 389 9.17 -13.75 24.85
C ALA A 389 9.35 -14.14 23.37
N ILE A 390 9.29 -13.20 22.42
CA ILE A 390 9.36 -13.48 20.98
C ILE A 390 10.78 -13.36 20.44
N ASP A 391 11.26 -14.42 19.80
CA ASP A 391 12.51 -14.44 19.03
C ASP A 391 12.24 -13.95 17.59
N ARG A 392 12.48 -12.66 17.35
CA ARG A 392 12.22 -11.97 16.10
C ARG A 392 13.12 -12.46 14.98
N GLN A 393 14.41 -12.66 15.30
CA GLN A 393 15.39 -13.12 14.32
C GLN A 393 15.04 -14.53 13.82
N SER A 394 14.64 -15.43 14.73
CA SER A 394 14.21 -16.78 14.34
C SER A 394 12.98 -16.76 13.43
N ILE A 395 12.03 -15.82 13.64
CA ILE A 395 10.88 -15.67 12.76
C ILE A 395 11.32 -15.18 11.37
N ILE A 396 12.20 -14.19 11.31
CA ILE A 396 12.72 -13.65 10.03
C ILE A 396 13.45 -14.76 9.26
N ASP A 397 14.41 -15.42 9.90
CA ASP A 397 15.31 -16.37 9.24
C ASP A 397 14.63 -17.68 8.83
N ASN A 398 13.69 -18.18 9.64
CA ASN A 398 13.14 -19.53 9.49
C ASN A 398 11.69 -19.56 8.99
N VAL A 399 10.95 -18.46 9.14
CA VAL A 399 9.51 -18.44 8.80
C VAL A 399 9.24 -17.52 7.62
N VAL A 400 9.66 -16.25 7.72
CA VAL A 400 9.38 -15.23 6.68
C VAL A 400 10.38 -15.32 5.53
N GLN A 401 11.66 -15.53 5.84
CA GLN A 401 12.77 -15.73 4.90
C GLN A 401 12.92 -14.58 3.89
N VAL A 402 12.91 -13.34 4.38
CA VAL A 402 13.14 -12.12 3.61
C VAL A 402 14.25 -11.29 4.26
N ASP A 403 14.78 -10.29 3.53
CA ASP A 403 15.75 -9.35 4.08
C ASP A 403 15.02 -8.29 4.92
N ALA A 404 14.73 -8.64 6.15
CA ALA A 404 14.06 -7.76 7.10
C ALA A 404 14.91 -7.61 8.37
N GLN A 405 14.69 -6.53 9.10
CA GLN A 405 15.36 -6.29 10.37
C GLN A 405 14.38 -6.49 11.53
N PRO A 406 14.81 -7.07 12.66
CA PRO A 406 14.00 -7.15 13.86
C PRO A 406 13.50 -5.76 14.27
N ALA A 407 12.20 -5.63 14.55
CA ALA A 407 11.62 -4.37 14.99
C ALA A 407 11.62 -4.26 16.52
N TYR A 408 12.03 -3.12 17.02
CA TYR A 408 12.08 -2.80 18.45
C TYR A 408 11.12 -1.68 18.83
N SER A 409 10.45 -1.10 17.86
CA SER A 409 9.53 0.01 18.03
C SER A 409 8.42 -0.06 16.96
N PHE A 410 7.37 0.69 17.21
CA PHE A 410 6.24 0.89 16.31
C PHE A 410 6.64 1.62 15.02
N LEU A 411 7.41 2.72 15.15
CA LEU A 411 7.82 3.55 14.02
C LEU A 411 8.92 2.86 13.20
N ALA A 412 8.68 2.67 11.89
CA ALA A 412 9.66 2.09 10.98
C ALA A 412 10.80 3.07 10.66
N PRO A 413 12.02 2.59 10.31
CA PRO A 413 13.01 3.39 9.61
C PRO A 413 12.54 3.70 8.18
N GLY A 414 13.09 4.79 7.60
CA GLY A 414 12.79 5.20 6.22
C GLY A 414 12.43 6.67 6.06
N TYR A 415 12.20 7.40 7.16
CA TYR A 415 12.04 8.85 7.13
C TYR A 415 13.34 9.54 7.54
N SER A 416 13.82 10.42 6.68
CA SER A 416 15.10 11.10 6.86
C SER A 416 14.94 12.62 6.95
N VAL A 417 15.72 13.23 7.82
CA VAL A 417 15.89 14.68 7.93
C VAL A 417 17.36 14.99 7.67
N ASP A 418 17.65 15.89 6.75
CA ASP A 418 19.02 16.25 6.32
C ASP A 418 19.87 15.01 5.90
N GLY A 419 19.20 14.04 5.24
CA GLY A 419 19.84 12.81 4.74
C GLY A 419 20.18 11.78 5.83
N LYS A 420 19.68 11.97 7.04
CA LYS A 420 19.85 11.04 8.15
C LYS A 420 18.50 10.47 8.59
N ASP A 421 18.39 9.15 8.64
CA ASP A 421 17.18 8.48 9.17
C ASP A 421 16.97 8.88 10.64
N ILE A 422 15.78 9.34 10.98
CA ILE A 422 15.48 9.82 12.34
C ILE A 422 15.57 8.70 13.39
N THR A 423 15.41 7.44 12.98
CA THR A 423 15.46 6.29 13.89
C THR A 423 16.88 5.79 14.15
N GLU A 424 17.90 6.38 13.50
CA GLU A 424 19.30 5.96 13.68
C GLU A 424 19.77 6.22 15.11
N GLY A 425 20.21 5.15 15.77
CA GLY A 425 20.65 5.19 17.17
C GLY A 425 19.53 5.23 18.20
N ARG A 426 18.27 5.03 17.80
CA ARG A 426 17.11 4.92 18.68
C ARG A 426 17.27 3.75 19.68
N GLU A 427 16.71 3.91 20.88
CA GLU A 427 16.67 2.87 21.90
C GLU A 427 15.82 1.67 21.45
N SER A 428 16.13 0.50 21.95
CA SER A 428 15.38 -0.73 21.66
C SER A 428 14.21 -1.00 22.63
N PHE A 429 13.99 -0.11 23.60
CA PHE A 429 12.93 -0.23 24.63
C PHE A 429 12.93 -1.56 25.37
N GLY A 430 14.14 -2.12 25.58
CA GLY A 430 14.35 -3.41 26.23
C GLY A 430 14.08 -4.62 25.33
N LEU A 431 13.72 -4.42 24.07
CA LEU A 431 13.56 -5.50 23.10
C LEU A 431 14.89 -5.86 22.45
N SER A 432 15.00 -7.10 21.97
CA SER A 432 16.16 -7.60 21.26
C SER A 432 15.76 -8.49 20.07
N ALA A 433 16.72 -8.81 19.21
CA ALA A 433 16.49 -9.70 18.08
C ALA A 433 16.04 -11.10 18.54
N THR A 434 16.63 -11.61 19.61
CA THR A 434 16.28 -12.90 20.24
C THR A 434 15.39 -12.68 21.48
N ALA A 435 14.66 -13.70 21.89
CA ALA A 435 13.83 -13.62 23.09
C ALA A 435 14.66 -13.40 24.38
N ASP A 436 14.19 -12.48 25.23
CA ASP A 436 14.63 -12.34 26.63
C ASP A 436 13.67 -13.13 27.54
N VAL A 437 13.91 -14.43 27.66
CA VAL A 437 13.02 -15.32 28.40
C VAL A 437 12.99 -14.99 29.90
N GLU A 438 14.13 -14.63 30.49
CA GLU A 438 14.22 -14.27 31.92
C GLU A 438 13.44 -12.99 32.20
N GLY A 439 13.62 -11.95 31.38
CA GLY A 439 12.87 -10.69 31.47
C GLY A 439 11.37 -10.88 31.24
N ALA A 440 11.00 -11.73 30.28
CA ALA A 440 9.61 -12.07 29.97
C ALA A 440 8.91 -12.75 31.17
N GLN A 441 9.55 -13.75 31.77
CA GLN A 441 9.03 -14.45 32.95
C GLN A 441 8.95 -13.54 34.16
N ALA A 442 9.93 -12.65 34.36
CA ALA A 442 9.92 -11.68 35.45
C ALA A 442 8.74 -10.69 35.30
N ALA A 443 8.52 -10.16 34.10
CA ALA A 443 7.40 -9.26 33.81
C ALA A 443 6.05 -9.95 34.01
N LEU A 444 5.91 -11.21 33.58
CA LEU A 444 4.68 -11.98 33.75
C LEU A 444 4.40 -12.30 35.22
N ALA A 445 5.45 -12.60 36.00
CA ALA A 445 5.34 -12.83 37.45
C ALA A 445 4.93 -11.55 38.20
N GLU A 446 5.48 -10.39 37.81
CA GLU A 446 5.10 -9.08 38.35
C GLU A 446 3.65 -8.74 38.00
N ALA A 447 3.16 -9.15 36.83
CA ALA A 447 1.76 -9.02 36.42
C ALA A 447 0.81 -9.92 37.23
N GLY A 448 1.34 -10.80 38.09
CA GLY A 448 0.55 -11.69 38.96
C GLY A 448 0.43 -13.14 38.47
N TYR A 449 1.20 -13.53 37.44
CA TYR A 449 1.15 -14.87 36.83
C TYR A 449 2.53 -15.57 36.87
N PRO A 450 3.10 -15.85 38.03
CA PRO A 450 4.41 -16.49 38.13
C PRO A 450 4.40 -17.85 37.42
N ASN A 451 5.38 -18.12 36.54
CA ASN A 451 5.47 -19.34 35.71
C ASN A 451 4.21 -19.59 34.84
N GLY A 452 3.44 -18.57 34.52
CA GLY A 452 2.19 -18.68 33.75
C GLY A 452 1.00 -19.25 34.54
N GLU A 453 1.16 -19.47 35.85
CA GLU A 453 0.08 -20.01 36.68
C GLU A 453 -1.11 -19.08 36.77
N GLY A 454 -2.29 -19.61 36.41
CA GLY A 454 -3.55 -18.83 36.43
C GLY A 454 -3.72 -17.83 35.28
N PHE A 455 -2.78 -17.77 34.34
CA PHE A 455 -2.93 -16.93 33.15
C PHE A 455 -4.08 -17.45 32.28
N PRO A 456 -5.02 -16.59 31.84
CA PRO A 456 -6.09 -16.99 30.95
C PRO A 456 -5.54 -17.40 29.57
N THR A 457 -6.31 -18.17 28.80
CA THR A 457 -5.95 -18.46 27.41
C THR A 457 -5.84 -17.16 26.61
N LEU A 458 -4.71 -16.98 25.94
CA LEU A 458 -4.47 -15.85 25.03
C LEU A 458 -4.89 -16.23 23.62
N THR A 459 -5.67 -15.39 22.96
CA THR A 459 -6.06 -15.58 21.57
C THR A 459 -5.22 -14.68 20.67
N LEU A 460 -4.54 -15.29 19.70
CA LEU A 460 -3.89 -14.60 18.57
C LEU A 460 -4.82 -14.68 17.36
N SER A 461 -5.36 -13.55 16.96
CA SER A 461 -6.26 -13.43 15.79
C SER A 461 -5.46 -13.04 14.56
N TYR A 462 -5.78 -13.62 13.39
CA TYR A 462 -5.11 -13.31 12.14
C TYR A 462 -6.05 -13.50 10.95
N TYR A 463 -5.71 -12.88 9.80
CA TYR A 463 -6.43 -13.06 8.54
C TYR A 463 -5.84 -14.19 7.71
N ASP A 464 -6.65 -14.83 6.88
CA ASP A 464 -6.26 -15.97 6.06
C ASP A 464 -5.12 -15.62 5.10
N ASN A 465 -3.90 -15.99 5.50
CA ASN A 465 -2.67 -15.84 4.74
C ASN A 465 -1.65 -16.88 5.24
N ASP A 466 -1.03 -17.62 4.34
CA ASP A 466 -0.13 -18.73 4.68
C ASP A 466 1.12 -18.29 5.45
N THR A 467 1.69 -17.12 5.14
CA THR A 467 2.86 -16.59 5.84
C THR A 467 2.46 -16.10 7.22
N VAL A 468 1.38 -15.35 7.35
CA VAL A 468 0.86 -14.85 8.63
C VAL A 468 0.52 -16.03 9.55
N LYS A 469 -0.13 -17.08 9.03
CA LYS A 469 -0.43 -18.30 9.76
C LYS A 469 0.84 -18.93 10.38
N LYS A 470 1.89 -19.13 9.58
CA LYS A 470 3.16 -19.70 10.05
C LYS A 470 3.80 -18.83 11.13
N VAL A 471 3.75 -17.51 10.98
CA VAL A 471 4.27 -16.56 11.99
C VAL A 471 3.49 -16.68 13.29
N VAL A 472 2.15 -16.68 13.23
CA VAL A 472 1.28 -16.80 14.42
C VAL A 472 1.48 -18.14 15.13
N GLU A 473 1.60 -19.24 14.38
CA GLU A 473 1.88 -20.56 14.94
C GLU A 473 3.25 -20.61 15.64
N ALA A 474 4.29 -20.01 15.04
CA ALA A 474 5.61 -19.90 15.66
C ALA A 474 5.58 -19.04 16.94
N MET A 475 4.89 -17.90 16.93
CA MET A 475 4.71 -17.07 18.10
C MET A 475 3.96 -17.79 19.21
N ALA A 476 2.88 -18.51 18.89
CA ALA A 476 2.12 -19.31 19.87
C ALA A 476 3.00 -20.37 20.55
N GLU A 477 3.88 -21.02 19.80
CA GLU A 477 4.84 -21.99 20.34
C GLU A 477 5.88 -21.31 21.24
N MET A 478 6.43 -20.15 20.82
CA MET A 478 7.37 -19.37 21.64
C MET A 478 6.74 -18.93 22.96
N LEU A 479 5.53 -18.40 22.93
CA LEU A 479 4.80 -17.97 24.14
C LEU A 479 4.54 -19.14 25.09
N LYS A 480 4.13 -20.29 24.55
CA LYS A 480 3.94 -21.50 25.35
C LYS A 480 5.23 -21.98 26.00
N ASN A 481 6.33 -22.01 25.24
CA ASN A 481 7.62 -22.54 25.72
C ASN A 481 8.29 -21.55 26.69
N ASN A 482 8.25 -20.25 26.42
CA ASN A 482 8.96 -19.22 27.17
C ASN A 482 8.18 -18.72 28.40
N LEU A 483 6.85 -18.69 28.33
CA LEU A 483 5.97 -18.16 29.39
C LEU A 483 5.07 -19.22 30.05
N ASN A 484 5.02 -20.43 29.50
CA ASN A 484 4.14 -21.51 29.97
C ASN A 484 2.65 -21.11 30.00
N ILE A 485 2.19 -20.35 29.03
CA ILE A 485 0.79 -19.91 28.88
C ILE A 485 0.08 -20.68 27.77
N ASN A 486 -1.24 -20.81 27.87
CA ASN A 486 -2.05 -21.36 26.80
C ASN A 486 -2.33 -20.29 25.75
N VAL A 487 -2.09 -20.64 24.48
CA VAL A 487 -2.35 -19.77 23.33
C VAL A 487 -3.25 -20.49 22.35
N GLU A 488 -4.33 -19.84 21.93
CA GLU A 488 -5.19 -20.25 20.84
C GLU A 488 -4.99 -19.32 19.64
N VAL A 489 -5.11 -19.86 18.43
CA VAL A 489 -5.01 -19.10 17.19
C VAL A 489 -6.37 -19.09 16.49
N SER A 490 -6.79 -17.95 15.97
CA SER A 490 -8.08 -17.78 15.30
C SER A 490 -7.87 -17.07 13.97
N SER A 491 -8.32 -17.66 12.86
CA SER A 491 -8.27 -17.03 11.55
C SER A 491 -9.66 -16.74 11.00
N ASN A 492 -9.76 -15.65 10.27
CA ASN A 492 -10.93 -15.26 9.50
C ASN A 492 -10.50 -14.70 8.13
N GLU A 493 -11.44 -14.68 7.18
CA GLU A 493 -11.26 -13.89 5.95
C GLU A 493 -11.03 -12.41 6.31
N TRP A 494 -10.26 -11.68 5.48
CA TRP A 494 -9.79 -10.32 5.79
C TRP A 494 -10.88 -9.35 6.24
N SER A 495 -12.02 -9.31 5.54
CA SER A 495 -13.08 -8.35 5.88
C SER A 495 -13.73 -8.62 7.24
N ILE A 496 -13.89 -9.90 7.59
CA ILE A 496 -14.43 -10.33 8.89
C ILE A 496 -13.41 -10.09 10.00
N PHE A 497 -12.15 -10.43 9.75
CA PHE A 497 -11.05 -10.18 10.67
C PHE A 497 -10.92 -8.70 11.00
N TYR A 498 -10.91 -7.84 9.98
CA TYR A 498 -10.73 -6.39 10.16
C TYR A 498 -11.92 -5.74 10.85
N ASP A 499 -13.16 -6.19 10.55
CA ASP A 499 -14.36 -5.74 11.28
C ASP A 499 -14.31 -6.12 12.77
N ASP A 500 -13.81 -7.32 13.10
CA ASP A 500 -13.57 -7.74 14.49
C ASP A 500 -12.49 -6.88 15.17
N VAL A 501 -11.41 -6.54 14.45
CA VAL A 501 -10.34 -5.65 14.94
C VAL A 501 -10.90 -4.26 15.25
N GLN A 502 -11.62 -3.65 14.32
CA GLN A 502 -12.24 -2.33 14.52
C GLN A 502 -13.24 -2.28 15.67
N LYS A 503 -13.93 -3.38 15.95
CA LYS A 503 -14.88 -3.50 17.08
C LYS A 503 -14.25 -3.87 18.40
N GLY A 504 -12.95 -4.16 18.43
CA GLY A 504 -12.23 -4.61 19.62
C GLY A 504 -12.55 -6.05 20.03
N ASN A 505 -13.01 -6.89 19.14
CA ASN A 505 -13.33 -8.31 19.38
C ASN A 505 -12.07 -9.19 19.30
N TYR A 506 -10.97 -8.76 19.87
CA TYR A 506 -9.69 -9.47 19.84
C TYR A 506 -8.88 -9.17 21.11
N GLN A 507 -7.84 -9.97 21.38
CA GLN A 507 -6.81 -9.71 22.41
C GLN A 507 -5.50 -9.28 21.74
N VAL A 508 -5.00 -10.10 20.81
CA VAL A 508 -3.82 -9.82 19.97
C VAL A 508 -4.18 -10.08 18.54
N ALA A 509 -3.98 -9.12 17.64
CA ALA A 509 -4.34 -9.23 16.23
C ALA A 509 -3.12 -9.04 15.31
N ALA A 510 -2.99 -9.88 14.31
CA ALA A 510 -1.95 -9.79 13.29
C ALA A 510 -2.19 -8.59 12.38
N MET A 511 -1.43 -7.53 12.58
CA MET A 511 -1.55 -6.28 11.84
C MET A 511 -0.18 -5.86 11.26
N GLY A 512 -0.06 -4.65 10.89
CA GLY A 512 1.13 -4.02 10.37
C GLY A 512 0.74 -2.77 9.63
N TRP A 513 1.69 -1.91 9.39
CA TRP A 513 1.48 -0.69 8.64
C TRP A 513 2.55 -0.50 7.59
N SER A 514 2.21 0.06 6.47
CA SER A 514 3.13 0.65 5.50
C SER A 514 2.65 2.07 5.27
N ALA A 515 3.55 3.02 5.36
CA ALA A 515 3.20 4.42 5.22
C ALA A 515 2.65 4.73 3.81
N ASP A 516 1.56 5.47 3.73
CA ASP A 516 1.00 5.95 2.46
C ASP A 516 1.88 7.06 1.86
N TYR A 517 2.56 7.83 2.71
CA TYR A 517 3.54 8.84 2.35
C TYR A 517 4.71 8.81 3.35
N VAL A 518 5.89 9.25 2.92
CA VAL A 518 7.12 9.14 3.72
C VAL A 518 7.20 10.26 4.75
N ASN A 519 6.35 10.16 5.78
CA ASN A 519 6.35 11.04 6.94
C ASN A 519 5.86 10.29 8.19
N PRO A 520 6.38 10.57 9.41
CA PRO A 520 5.93 9.94 10.66
C PRO A 520 4.43 10.09 10.94
N MET A 521 3.80 11.14 10.42
CA MET A 521 2.35 11.34 10.56
C MET A 521 1.51 10.29 9.83
N SER A 522 2.11 9.43 8.99
CA SER A 522 1.44 8.21 8.52
C SER A 522 1.33 7.12 9.60
N PHE A 523 2.14 7.18 10.66
CA PHE A 523 2.13 6.21 11.77
C PHE A 523 1.45 6.75 13.04
N LEU A 524 1.77 7.98 13.43
CA LEU A 524 1.38 8.50 14.75
C LEU A 524 -0.13 8.49 15.02
N PRO A 525 -1.03 8.77 14.07
CA PRO A 525 -2.47 8.70 14.30
C PRO A 525 -2.96 7.31 14.73
N LEU A 526 -2.29 6.23 14.32
CA LEU A 526 -2.68 4.85 14.64
C LEU A 526 -2.72 4.53 16.14
N CYS A 527 -2.03 5.32 16.97
CA CYS A 527 -2.01 5.18 18.43
C CYS A 527 -2.70 6.37 19.15
N LYS A 528 -3.23 7.36 18.42
CA LYS A 528 -3.83 8.55 19.00
C LYS A 528 -5.22 8.26 19.55
N THR A 529 -5.51 8.76 20.74
CA THR A 529 -6.82 8.59 21.40
C THR A 529 -7.95 9.11 20.53
N GLY A 530 -8.91 8.25 20.21
CA GLY A 530 -10.12 8.61 19.46
C GLY A 530 -9.94 8.77 17.96
N ASP A 531 -8.74 8.52 17.44
CA ASP A 531 -8.53 8.44 16.00
C ASP A 531 -9.21 7.18 15.43
N SER A 532 -9.82 7.28 14.25
CA SER A 532 -10.56 6.17 13.63
C SER A 532 -9.65 5.00 13.21
N SER A 533 -8.36 5.26 13.03
CA SER A 533 -7.35 4.26 12.71
C SER A 533 -6.72 3.62 13.94
N ASN A 534 -7.03 4.10 15.17
CA ASN A 534 -6.52 3.52 16.41
C ASN A 534 -7.28 2.23 16.78
N ASN A 535 -6.91 1.15 16.14
CA ASN A 535 -7.45 -0.17 16.42
C ASN A 535 -6.97 -0.77 17.77
N LEU A 536 -5.91 -0.21 18.37
CA LEU A 536 -5.31 -0.65 19.63
C LEU A 536 -6.18 -0.34 20.85
N PHE A 537 -7.17 0.54 20.73
CA PHE A 537 -7.89 1.12 21.87
C PHE A 537 -6.94 1.72 22.93
N TYR A 538 -5.77 2.17 22.45
CA TYR A 538 -4.75 2.82 23.25
C TYR A 538 -5.15 4.26 23.54
N SER A 539 -4.80 4.76 24.73
CA SER A 539 -5.08 6.14 25.12
C SER A 539 -3.99 6.63 26.06
N ASN A 540 -3.31 7.71 25.66
CA ASN A 540 -2.29 8.36 26.46
C ASN A 540 -2.24 9.86 26.11
N ALA A 541 -2.57 10.70 27.10
CA ALA A 541 -2.69 12.14 26.88
C ALA A 541 -1.34 12.84 26.55
N ASP A 542 -0.22 12.32 27.05
CA ASP A 542 1.10 12.86 26.74
C ASP A 542 1.50 12.51 25.29
N TYR A 543 1.15 11.31 24.84
CA TYR A 543 1.29 10.90 23.45
C TYR A 543 0.45 11.79 22.53
N ASP A 544 -0.84 11.95 22.82
CA ASP A 544 -1.76 12.76 22.03
C ASP A 544 -1.25 14.20 21.89
N ALA A 545 -0.71 14.76 22.98
CA ALA A 545 -0.14 16.11 22.97
C ALA A 545 1.13 16.20 22.08
N LEU A 546 1.96 15.17 22.04
CA LEU A 546 3.13 15.12 21.15
C LEU A 546 2.71 15.00 19.69
N VAL A 547 1.72 14.17 19.36
CA VAL A 547 1.19 14.05 18.00
C VAL A 547 0.69 15.39 17.48
N GLU A 548 -0.06 16.15 18.28
CA GLU A 548 -0.51 17.49 17.88
C GLU A 548 0.66 18.48 17.72
N GLN A 549 1.73 18.35 18.51
CA GLN A 549 2.92 19.17 18.35
C GLN A 549 3.68 18.82 17.06
N VAL A 550 3.86 17.51 16.74
CA VAL A 550 4.47 17.08 15.48
C VAL A 550 3.70 17.63 14.29
N LYS A 551 2.37 17.51 14.33
CA LYS A 551 1.48 17.98 13.27
C LYS A 551 1.63 19.46 12.97
N ALA A 552 1.88 20.28 13.99
CA ALA A 552 1.99 21.73 13.88
C ALA A 552 3.42 22.25 13.70
N GLU A 553 4.45 21.38 13.84
CA GLU A 553 5.87 21.79 13.81
C GLU A 553 6.38 21.91 12.40
N ASN A 554 6.92 23.08 12.04
CA ASN A 554 7.45 23.36 10.71
C ASN A 554 8.98 23.16 10.60
N ASP A 555 9.70 23.00 11.73
CA ASP A 555 11.10 22.66 11.74
C ASP A 555 11.24 21.12 11.66
N PRO A 556 11.77 20.57 10.55
CA PRO A 556 11.84 19.11 10.38
C PRO A 556 12.68 18.41 11.46
N ALA A 557 13.75 19.04 11.93
CA ALA A 557 14.61 18.45 12.96
C ALA A 557 13.87 18.37 14.31
N LYS A 558 13.11 19.40 14.64
CA LYS A 558 12.31 19.42 15.85
C LYS A 558 11.08 18.51 15.75
N ALA A 559 10.43 18.43 14.59
CA ALA A 559 9.36 17.46 14.31
C ALA A 559 9.86 16.02 14.50
N ALA A 560 11.08 15.72 14.02
CA ALA A 560 11.73 14.43 14.23
C ALA A 560 11.98 14.12 15.71
N GLU A 561 12.46 15.09 16.49
CA GLU A 561 12.67 14.95 17.94
C GLU A 561 11.35 14.65 18.68
N LEU A 562 10.28 15.39 18.38
CA LEU A 562 8.95 15.16 18.95
C LEU A 562 8.37 13.80 18.55
N THR A 563 8.60 13.40 17.30
CA THR A 563 8.20 12.07 16.79
C THR A 563 8.86 10.95 17.59
N LEU A 564 10.16 11.03 17.84
CA LEU A 564 10.88 10.03 18.63
C LEU A 564 10.41 10.00 20.09
N GLN A 565 10.02 11.15 20.66
CA GLN A 565 9.43 11.20 22.00
C GLN A 565 8.05 10.50 22.01
N ALA A 566 7.22 10.71 20.99
CA ALA A 566 5.93 10.02 20.85
C ALA A 566 6.13 8.50 20.67
N ASP A 567 7.04 8.08 19.78
CA ASP A 567 7.39 6.67 19.56
C ASP A 567 7.87 5.99 20.87
N ALA A 568 8.66 6.70 21.67
CA ALA A 568 9.14 6.19 22.94
C ALA A 568 8.00 5.92 23.95
N ILE A 569 6.94 6.72 23.97
CA ILE A 569 5.78 6.48 24.85
C ILE A 569 5.08 5.18 24.45
N VAL A 570 4.71 5.02 23.18
CA VAL A 570 4.01 3.82 22.68
C VAL A 570 4.84 2.56 22.89
N SER A 571 6.16 2.68 22.64
CA SER A 571 7.10 1.56 22.75
C SER A 571 7.34 1.14 24.21
N ASN A 572 7.45 2.08 25.16
CA ASN A 572 7.57 1.79 26.59
C ASN A 572 6.27 1.24 27.21
N ASP A 573 5.12 1.63 26.66
CA ASP A 573 3.81 1.07 27.04
C ASP A 573 3.52 -0.28 26.36
N TYR A 574 4.43 -0.73 25.49
CA TYR A 574 4.24 -1.96 24.70
C TYR A 574 2.84 -2.03 24.08
N ALA A 575 2.37 -0.92 23.51
CA ALA A 575 1.03 -0.85 22.95
C ALA A 575 0.87 -1.75 21.71
N VAL A 576 1.96 -2.04 21.01
CA VAL A 576 2.06 -3.03 19.93
C VAL A 576 3.15 -4.06 20.25
N LEU A 577 3.08 -5.22 19.61
CA LEU A 577 4.17 -6.19 19.53
C LEU A 577 4.91 -6.00 18.20
N PRO A 578 5.99 -5.21 18.12
CA PRO A 578 6.73 -5.04 16.89
C PRO A 578 7.51 -6.32 16.59
N LEU A 579 7.46 -6.76 15.31
CA LEU A 579 8.06 -8.03 14.91
C LEU A 579 9.27 -7.82 14.00
N TYR A 580 9.06 -7.18 12.86
CA TYR A 580 10.15 -6.79 11.96
C TYR A 580 9.78 -5.57 11.12
N TYR A 581 10.81 -4.80 10.73
CA TYR A 581 10.66 -3.73 9.76
C TYR A 581 10.63 -4.32 8.37
N LYS A 582 9.70 -3.82 7.55
CA LYS A 582 9.58 -4.26 6.16
C LYS A 582 10.77 -3.78 5.35
N SER A 583 11.08 -4.51 4.29
CA SER A 583 12.01 -4.11 3.25
C SER A 583 11.37 -4.35 1.89
N ASN A 584 11.69 -3.51 0.94
CA ASN A 584 11.37 -3.72 -0.46
C ASN A 584 12.49 -4.59 -1.07
N ASN A 585 12.12 -5.73 -1.62
CA ASN A 585 13.05 -6.66 -2.22
C ASN A 585 12.63 -6.95 -3.66
N TYR A 586 13.50 -6.67 -4.62
CA TYR A 586 13.26 -6.87 -6.04
C TYR A 586 14.54 -7.33 -6.73
N LEU A 587 14.41 -7.83 -7.96
CA LEU A 587 15.55 -8.23 -8.79
C LEU A 587 15.75 -7.18 -9.88
N MET A 588 17.03 -6.88 -10.17
CA MET A 588 17.44 -6.05 -11.28
C MET A 588 18.83 -6.50 -11.75
N HIS A 589 19.04 -6.68 -13.05
CA HIS A 589 20.35 -7.05 -13.60
C HIS A 589 21.39 -5.94 -13.41
N ASP A 590 22.65 -6.32 -13.21
CA ASP A 590 23.75 -5.41 -12.88
C ASP A 590 24.09 -4.39 -13.97
N ASN A 591 23.70 -4.65 -15.23
CA ASN A 591 23.84 -3.70 -16.34
C ASN A 591 22.79 -2.58 -16.33
N ILE A 592 21.82 -2.62 -15.41
CA ILE A 592 20.81 -1.58 -15.24
C ILE A 592 21.24 -0.68 -14.06
N SER A 593 21.32 0.60 -14.29
CA SER A 593 21.70 1.59 -13.28
C SER A 593 20.73 2.77 -13.26
N GLY A 594 20.75 3.59 -12.19
CA GLY A 594 19.95 4.81 -12.08
C GLY A 594 18.49 4.60 -11.67
N PHE A 595 18.06 3.37 -11.38
CA PHE A 595 16.77 3.13 -10.74
C PHE A 595 16.87 3.38 -9.23
N TYR A 596 15.77 3.80 -8.64
CA TYR A 596 15.66 3.91 -7.19
C TYR A 596 14.24 3.63 -6.73
N MET A 597 14.11 3.07 -5.54
CA MET A 597 12.85 2.80 -4.88
C MET A 597 12.77 3.60 -3.59
N THR A 598 11.72 4.39 -3.45
CA THR A 598 11.47 5.13 -2.19
C THR A 598 11.06 4.19 -1.07
N ALA A 599 11.09 4.68 0.15
CA ALA A 599 10.63 3.93 1.32
C ALA A 599 9.12 3.59 1.26
N SER A 600 8.32 4.36 0.51
CA SER A 600 6.92 4.04 0.21
C SER A 600 6.72 3.02 -0.93
N GLY A 601 7.83 2.49 -1.51
CA GLY A 601 7.80 1.47 -2.55
C GLY A 601 7.63 2.01 -3.98
N ASN A 602 7.78 3.32 -4.18
CA ASN A 602 7.78 3.93 -5.51
C ASN A 602 9.09 3.60 -6.24
N LEU A 603 9.03 2.89 -7.37
CA LEU A 603 10.19 2.58 -8.20
C LEU A 603 10.23 3.51 -9.42
N PHE A 604 11.22 4.39 -9.44
CA PHE A 604 11.44 5.38 -10.49
C PHE A 604 12.41 4.88 -11.54
N PHE A 605 12.07 5.11 -12.82
CA PHE A 605 12.88 4.73 -13.97
C PHE A 605 13.39 5.93 -14.79
N LYS A 606 13.11 7.16 -14.37
CA LYS A 606 13.51 8.39 -15.08
C LYS A 606 15.00 8.43 -15.39
N ASP A 607 15.83 8.08 -14.40
CA ASP A 607 17.29 8.19 -14.48
C ASP A 607 17.98 6.89 -14.93
N VAL A 608 17.20 5.88 -15.32
CA VAL A 608 17.72 4.55 -15.69
C VAL A 608 18.50 4.59 -16.97
N LYS A 609 19.61 3.83 -16.97
CA LYS A 609 20.47 3.56 -18.11
C LYS A 609 20.76 2.06 -18.21
N VAL A 610 20.66 1.54 -19.41
CA VAL A 610 21.03 0.17 -19.76
C VAL A 610 22.47 0.20 -20.30
N GLY A 611 23.39 -0.52 -19.59
CA GLY A 611 24.81 -0.56 -19.89
C GLY A 611 25.24 -1.74 -20.76
#